data_3321e7150648163a177ff94493fc7c0b
#
_entry.id   3321e7150648163a177ff94493fc7c0b
#
_cell.length_a   1.000
_cell.length_b   1.000
_cell.length_c   1.000
_cell.angle_alpha   90.00
_cell.angle_beta   90.00
_cell.angle_gamma   90.00
#
_symmetry.space_group_name_H-M   'P 1'
#
loop_
_entity.id
_entity.type
_entity.pdbx_description
1 polymer ?
#
loop_
_entity_poly.entity_id
_entity_poly.type
_entity_poly.pdbx_seq_one_letter_code
_entity_poly.pdbx_strand_id
1 'polypeptide(L)'
;MPAMSTNTPAISRDEATRGFLFALSAYLMWGFLPFYMKAVAHIPAPEVIAHRITWSIPIAALLLWWLGRTSDIKTALRTPRTLAMGTLTATLITINWGVYVWAIGNDRALETALGYYINPLFSVFLGAVVLGEKLTRAQMVAIGLAVIAVALLTWESGGLPWVSIVLALSWGFYALFKKTLPIGPAQGFFLEVLILGIPALVYIAYLQGTGAGHFGTTGMTDVWLMLGCGIVTAVPLILFANGAKLLRMSTIGIMQYIAPTMIFVIAIFIFREPFSSERAVAFALIWAALAIYTWSMFSERAKNG
;
A
#
# COMPACT_ATOMS: atom_id res chain seq x y z
N MET A 1 7.03 -44.13 10.27
CA MET A 1 7.33 -43.01 9.35
C MET A 1 8.17 -41.99 10.12
N PRO A 2 9.40 -41.71 9.74
CA PRO A 2 10.21 -40.70 10.44
C PRO A 2 9.67 -39.31 10.11
N ALA A 3 9.52 -38.49 11.16
CA ALA A 3 9.14 -37.08 11.04
C ALA A 3 10.20 -36.34 10.23
N MET A 4 9.82 -35.78 9.09
CA MET A 4 10.64 -34.83 8.34
C MET A 4 10.82 -33.59 9.21
N SER A 5 12.00 -33.43 9.81
CA SER A 5 12.42 -32.19 10.44
C SER A 5 12.55 -31.14 9.33
N THR A 6 11.60 -30.22 9.25
CA THR A 6 11.70 -29.01 8.42
C THR A 6 12.69 -28.06 9.08
N ASN A 7 13.99 -28.31 8.90
CA ASN A 7 15.03 -27.33 9.19
C ASN A 7 14.91 -26.21 8.14
N THR A 8 14.08 -25.22 8.41
CA THR A 8 14.15 -23.94 7.69
C THR A 8 15.49 -23.30 8.11
N PRO A 9 16.41 -23.06 7.16
CA PRO A 9 17.71 -22.47 7.51
C PRO A 9 17.51 -21.14 8.22
N ALA A 10 18.18 -20.94 9.34
CA ALA A 10 18.15 -19.70 10.08
C ALA A 10 18.68 -18.57 9.16
N ILE A 11 17.88 -17.52 8.98
CA ILE A 11 18.29 -16.33 8.20
C ILE A 11 19.56 -15.78 8.86
N SER A 12 20.64 -15.63 8.06
CA SER A 12 21.90 -15.08 8.54
C SER A 12 21.72 -13.62 9.00
N ARG A 13 22.61 -13.15 9.88
CA ARG A 13 22.57 -11.77 10.37
C ARG A 13 22.71 -10.76 9.21
N ASP A 14 23.52 -11.08 8.22
CA ASP A 14 23.74 -10.24 7.04
C ASP A 14 22.50 -10.20 6.15
N GLU A 15 21.81 -11.32 5.94
CA GLU A 15 20.54 -11.38 5.20
C GLU A 15 19.44 -10.59 5.90
N ALA A 16 19.35 -10.70 7.24
CA ALA A 16 18.39 -9.93 8.01
C ALA A 16 18.67 -8.42 7.93
N THR A 17 19.92 -7.99 7.96
CA THR A 17 20.33 -6.59 7.80
C THR A 17 20.00 -6.08 6.40
N ARG A 18 20.30 -6.84 5.36
CA ARG A 18 19.93 -6.49 3.98
C ARG A 18 18.42 -6.40 3.81
N GLY A 19 17.67 -7.35 4.36
CA GLY A 19 16.21 -7.32 4.36
C GLY A 19 15.65 -6.08 5.05
N PHE A 20 16.22 -5.71 6.19
CA PHE A 20 15.86 -4.49 6.92
C PHE A 20 16.11 -3.22 6.10
N LEU A 21 17.27 -3.09 5.47
CA LEU A 21 17.60 -1.93 4.64
C LEU A 21 16.68 -1.83 3.42
N PHE A 22 16.36 -2.92 2.75
CA PHE A 22 15.41 -2.93 1.64
C PHE A 22 14.01 -2.48 2.08
N ALA A 23 13.48 -3.04 3.17
CA ALA A 23 12.17 -2.67 3.68
C ALA A 23 12.14 -1.22 4.18
N LEU A 24 13.18 -0.79 4.90
CA LEU A 24 13.31 0.60 5.37
C LEU A 24 13.30 1.58 4.20
N SER A 25 14.10 1.31 3.17
CA SER A 25 14.14 2.16 1.97
C SER A 25 12.77 2.27 1.31
N ALA A 26 12.03 1.16 1.20
CA ALA A 26 10.67 1.15 0.65
C ALA A 26 9.71 2.02 1.49
N TYR A 27 9.70 1.84 2.81
CA TYR A 27 8.81 2.61 3.69
C TYR A 27 9.18 4.09 3.75
N LEU A 28 10.47 4.44 3.69
CA LEU A 28 10.90 5.83 3.57
C LEU A 28 10.45 6.45 2.25
N MET A 29 10.60 5.74 1.12
CA MET A 29 10.10 6.22 -0.17
C MET A 29 8.59 6.45 -0.15
N TRP A 30 7.81 5.54 0.44
CA TRP A 30 6.37 5.74 0.61
C TRP A 30 6.04 6.87 1.59
N GLY A 31 6.84 7.05 2.64
CA GLY A 31 6.67 8.16 3.58
C GLY A 31 6.93 9.53 2.95
N PHE A 32 7.85 9.62 1.99
CA PHE A 32 8.12 10.85 1.23
C PHE A 32 7.21 11.02 0.00
N LEU A 33 6.43 10.02 -0.36
CA LEU A 33 5.55 10.07 -1.52
C LEU A 33 4.57 11.27 -1.54
N PRO A 34 4.06 11.80 -0.39
CA PRO A 34 3.23 13.00 -0.39
C PRO A 34 3.87 14.20 -1.08
N PHE A 35 5.17 14.41 -0.94
CA PHE A 35 5.86 15.51 -1.64
C PHE A 35 5.77 15.37 -3.16
N TYR A 36 5.99 14.14 -3.65
CA TYR A 36 5.88 13.86 -5.07
C TYR A 36 4.44 14.05 -5.57
N MET A 37 3.47 13.54 -4.84
CA MET A 37 2.06 13.70 -5.19
C MET A 37 1.60 15.16 -5.11
N LYS A 38 2.17 15.94 -4.19
CA LYS A 38 1.91 17.39 -4.13
C LYS A 38 2.52 18.15 -5.33
N ALA A 39 3.70 17.72 -5.80
CA ALA A 39 4.31 18.30 -7.00
C ALA A 39 3.49 18.08 -8.28
N VAL A 40 2.72 16.98 -8.36
CA VAL A 40 1.80 16.69 -9.48
C VAL A 40 0.34 17.03 -9.18
N ALA A 41 0.05 17.75 -8.09
CA ALA A 41 -1.33 18.02 -7.65
C ALA A 41 -2.12 18.95 -8.61
N HIS A 42 -1.42 19.69 -9.48
CA HIS A 42 -2.03 20.48 -10.54
C HIS A 42 -2.52 19.64 -11.73
N ILE A 43 -2.11 18.35 -11.79
CA ILE A 43 -2.52 17.39 -12.81
C ILE A 43 -3.68 16.55 -12.26
N PRO A 44 -4.77 16.33 -13.02
CA PRO A 44 -5.89 15.52 -12.57
C PRO A 44 -5.46 14.11 -12.10
N ALA A 45 -5.96 13.67 -10.94
CA ALA A 45 -5.57 12.39 -10.36
C ALA A 45 -5.71 11.19 -11.32
N PRO A 46 -6.75 11.07 -12.17
CA PRO A 46 -6.83 9.99 -13.15
C PRO A 46 -5.68 9.98 -14.15
N GLU A 47 -5.19 11.16 -14.59
CA GLU A 47 -4.04 11.26 -15.48
C GLU A 47 -2.75 10.83 -14.78
N VAL A 48 -2.52 11.28 -13.55
CA VAL A 48 -1.39 10.85 -12.73
C VAL A 48 -1.40 9.32 -12.55
N ILE A 49 -2.56 8.71 -12.26
CA ILE A 49 -2.70 7.26 -12.12
C ILE A 49 -2.40 6.53 -13.43
N ALA A 50 -2.88 7.04 -14.55
CA ALA A 50 -2.60 6.45 -15.86
C ALA A 50 -1.09 6.44 -16.15
N HIS A 51 -0.38 7.53 -15.86
CA HIS A 51 1.08 7.60 -15.99
C HIS A 51 1.81 6.71 -14.98
N ARG A 52 1.34 6.62 -13.72
CA ARG A 52 1.89 5.68 -12.73
C ARG A 52 1.84 4.24 -13.23
N ILE A 53 0.72 3.82 -13.79
CA ILE A 53 0.53 2.48 -14.36
C ILE A 53 1.43 2.29 -15.57
N THR A 54 1.35 3.17 -16.56
CA THR A 54 2.05 3.05 -17.83
C THR A 54 3.57 2.98 -17.64
N TRP A 55 4.15 3.88 -16.86
CA TRP A 55 5.59 3.92 -16.63
C TRP A 55 6.09 2.87 -15.63
N SER A 56 5.20 2.21 -14.88
CA SER A 56 5.56 1.03 -14.08
C SER A 56 5.73 -0.23 -14.93
N ILE A 57 5.08 -0.34 -16.10
CA ILE A 57 5.17 -1.53 -16.96
C ILE A 57 6.61 -1.84 -17.37
N PRO A 58 7.40 -0.92 -17.99
CA PRO A 58 8.75 -1.22 -18.41
C PRO A 58 9.68 -1.57 -17.22
N ILE A 59 9.47 -0.93 -16.06
CA ILE A 59 10.28 -1.20 -14.87
C ILE A 59 9.98 -2.59 -14.32
N ALA A 60 8.71 -2.96 -14.21
CA ALA A 60 8.30 -4.29 -13.74
C ALA A 60 8.68 -5.39 -14.75
N ALA A 61 8.58 -5.12 -16.06
CA ALA A 61 9.02 -6.04 -17.11
C ALA A 61 10.52 -6.30 -17.04
N LEU A 62 11.32 -5.25 -16.90
CA LEU A 62 12.78 -5.35 -16.77
C LEU A 62 13.17 -6.15 -15.52
N LEU A 63 12.49 -5.92 -14.39
CA LEU A 63 12.69 -6.69 -13.17
C LEU A 63 12.42 -8.18 -13.38
N LEU A 64 11.28 -8.54 -13.98
CA LEU A 64 10.92 -9.93 -14.21
C LEU A 64 11.88 -10.62 -15.19
N TRP A 65 12.32 -9.90 -16.21
CA TRP A 65 13.33 -10.40 -17.14
C TRP A 65 14.65 -10.68 -16.42
N TRP A 66 15.11 -9.74 -15.60
CA TRP A 66 16.33 -9.90 -14.79
C TRP A 66 16.24 -11.05 -13.78
N LEU A 67 15.07 -11.28 -13.20
CA LEU A 67 14.81 -12.39 -12.27
C LEU A 67 14.61 -13.75 -12.97
N GLY A 68 14.53 -13.78 -14.30
CA GLY A 68 14.24 -15.01 -15.07
C GLY A 68 12.85 -15.59 -14.83
N ARG A 69 11.86 -14.76 -14.43
CA ARG A 69 10.51 -15.20 -14.02
C ARG A 69 9.40 -14.79 -14.99
N THR A 70 9.71 -14.68 -16.26
CA THR A 70 8.74 -14.26 -17.31
C THR A 70 7.76 -15.36 -17.71
N SER A 71 8.12 -16.64 -17.55
CA SER A 71 7.28 -17.79 -17.95
C SER A 71 5.94 -17.82 -17.21
N ASP A 72 5.94 -17.46 -15.93
CA ASP A 72 4.77 -17.49 -15.06
C ASP A 72 3.67 -16.52 -15.54
N ILE A 73 4.08 -15.40 -16.17
CA ILE A 73 3.14 -14.40 -16.71
C ILE A 73 2.35 -14.96 -17.88
N LYS A 74 3.00 -15.71 -18.78
CA LYS A 74 2.30 -16.34 -19.92
C LYS A 74 1.24 -17.32 -19.44
N THR A 75 1.54 -18.07 -18.39
CA THR A 75 0.58 -19.00 -17.76
C THR A 75 -0.55 -18.24 -17.07
N ALA A 76 -0.23 -17.17 -16.33
CA ALA A 76 -1.21 -16.34 -15.65
C ALA A 76 -2.23 -15.69 -16.62
N LEU A 77 -1.76 -15.15 -17.74
CA LEU A 77 -2.60 -14.55 -18.79
C LEU A 77 -3.51 -15.58 -19.50
N ARG A 78 -3.14 -16.88 -19.49
CA ARG A 78 -3.94 -17.95 -20.09
C ARG A 78 -4.89 -18.63 -19.12
N THR A 79 -4.79 -18.32 -17.83
CA THR A 79 -5.61 -18.94 -16.77
C THR A 79 -6.74 -17.98 -16.38
N PRO A 80 -8.01 -18.19 -16.78
CA PRO A 80 -9.11 -17.25 -16.54
C PRO A 80 -9.30 -16.88 -15.07
N ARG A 81 -9.11 -17.83 -14.15
CA ARG A 81 -9.21 -17.60 -12.72
C ARG A 81 -8.12 -16.64 -12.22
N THR A 82 -6.87 -16.83 -12.66
CA THR A 82 -5.74 -15.96 -12.29
C THR A 82 -5.94 -14.56 -12.87
N LEU A 83 -6.43 -14.46 -14.10
CA LEU A 83 -6.72 -13.20 -14.75
C LEU A 83 -7.85 -12.45 -14.04
N ALA A 84 -8.94 -13.11 -13.67
CA ALA A 84 -10.04 -12.50 -12.92
C ALA A 84 -9.58 -12.01 -11.53
N MET A 85 -8.79 -12.80 -10.81
CA MET A 85 -8.21 -12.40 -9.52
C MET A 85 -7.22 -11.24 -9.69
N GLY A 86 -6.39 -11.27 -10.73
CA GLY A 86 -5.48 -10.17 -11.08
C GLY A 86 -6.24 -8.89 -11.41
N THR A 87 -7.36 -8.97 -12.12
CA THR A 87 -8.24 -7.82 -12.40
C THR A 87 -8.85 -7.26 -11.13
N LEU A 88 -9.31 -8.11 -10.22
CA LEU A 88 -9.85 -7.69 -8.93
C LEU A 88 -8.79 -6.95 -8.10
N THR A 89 -7.58 -7.52 -7.97
CA THR A 89 -6.50 -6.87 -7.21
C THR A 89 -6.03 -5.58 -7.90
N ALA A 90 -5.97 -5.56 -9.24
CA ALA A 90 -5.67 -4.37 -10.03
C ALA A 90 -6.70 -3.25 -9.79
N THR A 91 -7.99 -3.58 -9.76
CA THR A 91 -9.07 -2.61 -9.47
C THR A 91 -8.94 -2.04 -8.06
N LEU A 92 -8.74 -2.90 -7.05
CA LEU A 92 -8.59 -2.48 -5.65
C LEU A 92 -7.40 -1.55 -5.45
N ILE A 93 -6.24 -1.88 -6.02
CA ILE A 93 -5.05 -1.04 -5.89
C ILE A 93 -5.19 0.28 -6.66
N THR A 94 -5.91 0.29 -7.78
CA THR A 94 -6.19 1.52 -8.54
C THR A 94 -7.10 2.47 -7.75
N ILE A 95 -8.14 1.93 -7.10
CA ILE A 95 -9.00 2.72 -6.21
C ILE A 95 -8.15 3.31 -5.07
N ASN A 96 -7.31 2.49 -4.43
CA ASN A 96 -6.42 2.94 -3.37
C ASN A 96 -5.50 4.08 -3.83
N TRP A 97 -4.81 3.90 -4.94
CA TRP A 97 -3.91 4.93 -5.50
C TRP A 97 -4.66 6.19 -5.93
N GLY A 98 -5.82 6.03 -6.56
CA GLY A 98 -6.64 7.15 -7.00
C GLY A 98 -7.08 8.03 -5.84
N VAL A 99 -7.62 7.41 -4.78
CA VAL A 99 -8.03 8.13 -3.57
C VAL A 99 -6.83 8.77 -2.87
N TYR A 100 -5.70 8.08 -2.79
CA TYR A 100 -4.48 8.62 -2.21
C TYR A 100 -3.97 9.87 -2.96
N VAL A 101 -3.81 9.77 -4.28
CA VAL A 101 -3.33 10.90 -5.12
C VAL A 101 -4.29 12.07 -5.01
N TRP A 102 -5.59 11.81 -5.12
CA TRP A 102 -6.60 12.84 -4.97
C TRP A 102 -6.55 13.51 -3.58
N ALA A 103 -6.44 12.73 -2.52
CA ALA A 103 -6.43 13.25 -1.15
C ALA A 103 -5.20 14.14 -0.88
N ILE A 104 -4.01 13.74 -1.34
CA ILE A 104 -2.81 14.58 -1.20
C ILE A 104 -2.96 15.90 -1.98
N GLY A 105 -3.54 15.84 -3.19
CA GLY A 105 -3.80 17.05 -4.00
C GLY A 105 -4.85 18.00 -3.39
N ASN A 106 -5.72 17.49 -2.52
CA ASN A 106 -6.81 18.24 -1.88
C ASN A 106 -6.57 18.53 -0.39
N ASP A 107 -5.32 18.56 0.07
CA ASP A 107 -4.93 18.88 1.46
C ASP A 107 -5.58 17.96 2.52
N ARG A 108 -5.68 16.66 2.21
CA ARG A 108 -6.25 15.62 3.09
C ARG A 108 -5.23 14.52 3.41
N ALA A 109 -3.94 14.85 3.52
CA ALA A 109 -2.88 13.91 3.82
C ALA A 109 -3.04 13.26 5.20
N LEU A 110 -3.58 13.99 6.19
CA LEU A 110 -3.92 13.41 7.51
C LEU A 110 -4.90 12.25 7.41
N GLU A 111 -5.89 12.33 6.54
CA GLU A 111 -6.84 11.24 6.33
C GLU A 111 -6.19 10.04 5.67
N THR A 112 -5.19 10.26 4.79
CA THR A 112 -4.43 9.14 4.20
C THR A 112 -3.57 8.45 5.26
N ALA A 113 -2.91 9.21 6.14
CA ALA A 113 -2.15 8.66 7.25
C ALA A 113 -3.02 7.80 8.16
N LEU A 114 -4.21 8.31 8.52
CA LEU A 114 -5.18 7.59 9.34
C LEU A 114 -5.62 6.27 8.68
N GLY A 115 -5.96 6.30 7.39
CA GLY A 115 -6.33 5.11 6.62
C GLY A 115 -5.26 4.03 6.68
N TYR A 116 -4.01 4.41 6.48
CA TYR A 116 -2.89 3.46 6.54
C TYR A 116 -2.56 2.99 7.96
N TYR A 117 -2.83 3.77 9.00
CA TYR A 117 -2.75 3.29 10.38
C TYR A 117 -3.85 2.27 10.72
N ILE A 118 -5.03 2.38 10.13
CA ILE A 118 -6.13 1.43 10.32
C ILE A 118 -5.86 0.08 9.62
N ASN A 119 -5.08 0.05 8.55
CA ASN A 119 -4.86 -1.14 7.73
C ASN A 119 -4.49 -2.42 8.51
N PRO A 120 -3.55 -2.42 9.48
CA PRO A 120 -3.22 -3.63 10.22
C PRO A 120 -4.40 -4.18 11.02
N LEU A 121 -5.16 -3.28 11.65
CA LEU A 121 -6.35 -3.65 12.45
C LEU A 121 -7.47 -4.19 11.57
N PHE A 122 -7.67 -3.57 10.40
CA PHE A 122 -8.63 -4.05 9.41
C PHE A 122 -8.22 -5.41 8.82
N SER A 123 -6.92 -5.64 8.59
CA SER A 123 -6.40 -6.94 8.13
C SER A 123 -6.65 -8.04 9.15
N VAL A 124 -6.50 -7.76 10.45
CA VAL A 124 -6.82 -8.69 11.54
C VAL A 124 -8.32 -8.98 11.60
N PHE A 125 -9.15 -7.95 11.46
CA PHE A 125 -10.61 -8.11 11.37
C PHE A 125 -11.03 -8.99 10.18
N LEU A 126 -10.44 -8.78 8.99
CA LEU A 126 -10.67 -9.62 7.83
C LEU A 126 -10.22 -11.07 8.06
N GLY A 127 -9.07 -11.28 8.70
CA GLY A 127 -8.60 -12.60 9.11
C GLY A 127 -9.63 -13.35 9.96
N ALA A 128 -10.23 -12.66 10.93
CA ALA A 128 -11.26 -13.25 11.78
C ALA A 128 -12.55 -13.56 11.02
N VAL A 129 -13.06 -12.59 10.23
CA VAL A 129 -14.39 -12.72 9.58
C VAL A 129 -14.32 -13.65 8.35
N VAL A 130 -13.25 -13.55 7.54
CA VAL A 130 -13.16 -14.28 6.27
C VAL A 130 -12.45 -15.62 6.41
N LEU A 131 -11.39 -15.67 7.25
CA LEU A 131 -10.59 -16.89 7.42
C LEU A 131 -10.96 -17.66 8.69
N GLY A 132 -11.88 -17.15 9.52
CA GLY A 132 -12.30 -17.79 10.76
C GLY A 132 -11.23 -17.79 11.85
N GLU A 133 -10.26 -16.88 11.78
CA GLU A 133 -9.20 -16.75 12.79
C GLU A 133 -9.78 -16.25 14.13
N LYS A 134 -9.36 -16.88 15.24
CA LYS A 134 -9.83 -16.46 16.57
C LYS A 134 -9.08 -15.20 17.00
N LEU A 135 -9.85 -14.14 17.26
CA LEU A 135 -9.29 -12.90 17.81
C LEU A 135 -8.94 -13.08 19.30
N THR A 136 -7.78 -12.56 19.68
CA THR A 136 -7.45 -12.41 21.11
C THR A 136 -8.21 -11.23 21.72
N ARG A 137 -8.29 -11.18 23.05
CA ARG A 137 -8.92 -10.05 23.75
C ARG A 137 -8.23 -8.73 23.42
N ALA A 138 -6.91 -8.73 23.31
CA ALA A 138 -6.14 -7.55 22.97
C ALA A 138 -6.44 -7.05 21.53
N GLN A 139 -6.58 -7.96 20.56
CA GLN A 139 -6.96 -7.62 19.19
C GLN A 139 -8.40 -7.06 19.13
N MET A 140 -9.34 -7.63 19.90
CA MET A 140 -10.71 -7.10 19.99
C MET A 140 -10.72 -5.68 20.57
N VAL A 141 -9.95 -5.42 21.64
CA VAL A 141 -9.80 -4.07 22.22
C VAL A 141 -9.18 -3.11 21.19
N ALA A 142 -8.14 -3.51 20.48
CA ALA A 142 -7.51 -2.68 19.46
C ALA A 142 -8.47 -2.32 18.32
N ILE A 143 -9.26 -3.28 17.83
CA ILE A 143 -10.29 -3.02 16.80
C ILE A 143 -11.37 -2.08 17.36
N GLY A 144 -11.82 -2.29 18.61
CA GLY A 144 -12.80 -1.42 19.27
C GLY A 144 -12.30 0.02 19.38
N LEU A 145 -11.06 0.25 19.78
CA LEU A 145 -10.46 1.60 19.82
C LEU A 145 -10.42 2.26 18.43
N ALA A 146 -10.10 1.50 17.37
CA ALA A 146 -10.12 2.02 16.01
C ALA A 146 -11.55 2.44 15.57
N VAL A 147 -12.57 1.64 15.92
CA VAL A 147 -13.97 1.99 15.65
C VAL A 147 -14.36 3.26 16.39
N ILE A 148 -13.97 3.42 17.66
CA ILE A 148 -14.24 4.63 18.44
C ILE A 148 -13.55 5.85 17.82
N ALA A 149 -12.28 5.71 17.36
CA ALA A 149 -11.56 6.78 16.68
C ALA A 149 -12.26 7.24 15.39
N VAL A 150 -12.73 6.29 14.56
CA VAL A 150 -13.48 6.60 13.35
C VAL A 150 -14.83 7.26 13.68
N ALA A 151 -15.53 6.79 14.71
CA ALA A 151 -16.79 7.38 15.15
C ALA A 151 -16.61 8.83 15.65
N LEU A 152 -15.54 9.09 16.41
CA LEU A 152 -15.18 10.44 16.87
C LEU A 152 -14.92 11.40 15.70
N LEU A 153 -14.12 10.95 14.70
CA LEU A 153 -13.86 11.75 13.51
C LEU A 153 -15.09 11.99 12.65
N THR A 154 -15.98 11.00 12.60
CA THR A 154 -17.27 11.14 11.90
C THR A 154 -18.14 12.21 12.57
N TRP A 155 -18.15 12.23 13.88
CA TRP A 155 -18.89 13.23 14.66
C TRP A 155 -18.30 14.64 14.46
N GLU A 156 -16.98 14.77 14.59
CA GLU A 156 -16.27 16.06 14.46
C GLU A 156 -16.43 16.67 13.07
N SER A 157 -16.24 15.88 12.01
CA SER A 157 -16.29 16.37 10.64
C SER A 157 -17.69 16.49 10.06
N GLY A 158 -18.74 16.06 10.79
CA GLY A 158 -20.11 16.03 10.30
C GLY A 158 -20.34 15.02 9.17
N GLY A 159 -19.39 14.12 8.92
CA GLY A 159 -19.46 13.09 7.88
C GLY A 159 -18.38 12.02 8.03
N LEU A 160 -18.59 10.87 7.38
CA LEU A 160 -17.62 9.78 7.41
C LEU A 160 -16.25 10.24 6.89
N PRO A 161 -15.12 9.86 7.54
CA PRO A 161 -13.77 10.07 7.02
C PRO A 161 -13.51 9.10 5.84
N TRP A 162 -14.23 9.33 4.74
CA TRP A 162 -14.35 8.39 3.62
C TRP A 162 -12.98 8.07 2.99
N VAL A 163 -12.06 9.03 2.94
CA VAL A 163 -10.70 8.81 2.42
C VAL A 163 -10.01 7.71 3.23
N SER A 164 -9.98 7.84 4.56
CA SER A 164 -9.37 6.85 5.46
C SER A 164 -10.02 5.49 5.32
N ILE A 165 -11.36 5.46 5.26
CA ILE A 165 -12.13 4.23 5.15
C ILE A 165 -11.84 3.54 3.80
N VAL A 166 -11.92 4.26 2.69
CA VAL A 166 -11.67 3.68 1.36
C VAL A 166 -10.23 3.18 1.24
N LEU A 167 -9.25 3.92 1.77
CA LEU A 167 -7.86 3.48 1.78
C LEU A 167 -7.67 2.21 2.61
N ALA A 168 -8.24 2.15 3.81
CA ALA A 168 -8.16 0.96 4.66
C ALA A 168 -8.84 -0.26 4.03
N LEU A 169 -10.06 -0.10 3.51
CA LEU A 169 -10.82 -1.19 2.89
C LEU A 169 -10.14 -1.69 1.61
N SER A 170 -9.80 -0.78 0.69
CA SER A 170 -9.20 -1.15 -0.59
C SER A 170 -7.85 -1.86 -0.42
N TRP A 171 -7.00 -1.36 0.49
CA TRP A 171 -5.73 -2.01 0.79
C TRP A 171 -5.90 -3.35 1.51
N GLY A 172 -6.79 -3.43 2.52
CA GLY A 172 -7.01 -4.67 3.26
C GLY A 172 -7.56 -5.78 2.38
N PHE A 173 -8.56 -5.51 1.54
CA PHE A 173 -9.05 -6.47 0.56
C PHE A 173 -8.00 -6.79 -0.51
N TYR A 174 -7.24 -5.79 -0.99
CA TYR A 174 -6.13 -6.03 -1.89
C TYR A 174 -5.13 -7.02 -1.29
N ALA A 175 -4.71 -6.81 -0.05
CA ALA A 175 -3.77 -7.70 0.64
C ALA A 175 -4.34 -9.13 0.81
N LEU A 176 -5.61 -9.25 1.17
CA LEU A 176 -6.30 -10.54 1.29
C LEU A 176 -6.31 -11.31 -0.04
N PHE A 177 -6.77 -10.69 -1.12
CA PHE A 177 -6.83 -11.33 -2.43
C PHE A 177 -5.44 -11.55 -3.03
N LYS A 178 -4.48 -10.66 -2.78
CA LYS A 178 -3.09 -10.82 -3.20
C LYS A 178 -2.44 -12.05 -2.59
N LYS A 179 -2.76 -12.36 -1.33
CA LYS A 179 -2.27 -13.56 -0.63
C LYS A 179 -2.76 -14.87 -1.31
N THR A 180 -3.95 -14.83 -1.92
CA THR A 180 -4.56 -16.00 -2.58
C THR A 180 -4.25 -16.08 -4.07
N LEU A 181 -3.60 -15.07 -4.65
CA LEU A 181 -3.23 -15.04 -6.06
C LEU A 181 -2.14 -16.10 -6.34
N PRO A 182 -2.35 -17.05 -7.28
CA PRO A 182 -1.47 -18.21 -7.48
C PRO A 182 -0.20 -17.89 -8.28
N ILE A 183 0.36 -16.69 -8.09
CA ILE A 183 1.63 -16.23 -8.70
C ILE A 183 2.44 -15.42 -7.68
N GLY A 184 3.73 -15.30 -7.91
CA GLY A 184 4.62 -14.55 -7.02
C GLY A 184 4.31 -13.04 -6.95
N PRO A 185 4.79 -12.34 -5.90
CA PRO A 185 4.48 -10.92 -5.70
C PRO A 185 4.88 -10.01 -6.87
N ALA A 186 6.08 -10.22 -7.44
CA ALA A 186 6.56 -9.42 -8.58
C ALA A 186 5.76 -9.70 -9.86
N GLN A 187 5.45 -10.98 -10.11
CA GLN A 187 4.61 -11.38 -11.24
C GLN A 187 3.19 -10.83 -11.10
N GLY A 188 2.64 -10.89 -9.87
CA GLY A 188 1.32 -10.35 -9.56
C GLY A 188 1.25 -8.83 -9.77
N PHE A 189 2.28 -8.09 -9.37
CA PHE A 189 2.36 -6.65 -9.64
C PHE A 189 2.44 -6.36 -11.15
N PHE A 190 3.29 -7.10 -11.88
CA PHE A 190 3.38 -6.95 -13.33
C PHE A 190 2.06 -7.28 -14.03
N LEU A 191 1.36 -8.35 -13.62
CA LEU A 191 0.03 -8.68 -14.15
C LEU A 191 -0.97 -7.55 -13.93
N GLU A 192 -0.98 -6.95 -12.74
CA GLU A 192 -1.86 -5.82 -12.41
C GLU A 192 -1.61 -4.60 -13.31
N VAL A 193 -0.34 -4.16 -13.42
CA VAL A 193 -0.03 -3.01 -14.28
C VAL A 193 -0.18 -3.31 -15.77
N LEU A 194 -0.06 -4.57 -16.19
CA LEU A 194 -0.31 -4.98 -17.56
C LEU A 194 -1.82 -4.94 -17.89
N ILE A 195 -2.67 -5.44 -16.99
CA ILE A 195 -4.14 -5.37 -17.13
C ILE A 195 -4.59 -3.91 -17.18
N LEU A 196 -4.10 -3.08 -16.28
CA LEU A 196 -4.43 -1.67 -16.18
C LEU A 196 -3.77 -0.84 -17.31
N GLY A 197 -2.70 -1.35 -17.92
CA GLY A 197 -1.95 -0.66 -18.97
C GLY A 197 -2.81 -0.33 -20.18
N ILE A 198 -3.72 -1.23 -20.57
CA ILE A 198 -4.61 -0.99 -21.71
C ILE A 198 -5.52 0.21 -21.45
N PRO A 199 -6.37 0.25 -20.40
CA PRO A 199 -7.20 1.40 -20.12
C PRO A 199 -6.39 2.67 -19.83
N ALA A 200 -5.22 2.57 -19.19
CA ALA A 200 -4.34 3.71 -18.94
C ALA A 200 -3.81 4.33 -20.24
N LEU A 201 -3.31 3.52 -21.16
CA LEU A 201 -2.82 3.99 -22.45
C LEU A 201 -3.96 4.59 -23.33
N VAL A 202 -5.14 3.97 -23.33
CA VAL A 202 -6.32 4.50 -24.02
C VAL A 202 -6.70 5.86 -23.42
N TYR A 203 -6.67 6.00 -22.10
CA TYR A 203 -6.99 7.27 -21.45
C TYR A 203 -5.95 8.36 -21.75
N ILE A 204 -4.66 8.03 -21.72
CA ILE A 204 -3.58 8.97 -22.09
C ILE A 204 -3.74 9.39 -23.56
N ALA A 205 -4.00 8.44 -24.47
CA ALA A 205 -4.22 8.74 -25.89
C ALA A 205 -5.44 9.65 -26.11
N TYR A 206 -6.54 9.41 -25.37
CA TYR A 206 -7.71 10.28 -25.37
C TYR A 206 -7.37 11.70 -24.92
N LEU A 207 -6.66 11.86 -23.80
CA LEU A 207 -6.24 13.16 -23.29
C LEU A 207 -5.35 13.91 -24.29
N GLN A 208 -4.40 13.22 -24.92
CA GLN A 208 -3.54 13.80 -25.95
C GLN A 208 -4.33 14.21 -27.20
N GLY A 209 -5.26 13.35 -27.63
CA GLY A 209 -6.10 13.62 -28.83
C GLY A 209 -7.07 14.78 -28.62
N THR A 210 -7.53 15.02 -27.39
CA THR A 210 -8.43 16.14 -27.05
C THR A 210 -7.69 17.41 -26.63
N GLY A 211 -6.37 17.37 -26.50
CA GLY A 211 -5.57 18.50 -25.99
C GLY A 211 -5.76 18.78 -24.49
N ALA A 212 -6.42 17.85 -23.75
CA ALA A 212 -6.65 17.99 -22.32
C ALA A 212 -5.52 17.38 -21.45
N GLY A 213 -4.55 16.69 -22.09
CA GLY A 213 -3.43 16.06 -21.40
C GLY A 213 -2.33 17.04 -21.04
N HIS A 214 -1.65 16.78 -19.92
CA HIS A 214 -0.53 17.59 -19.44
C HIS A 214 0.82 17.07 -19.93
N PHE A 215 0.90 15.81 -20.36
CA PHE A 215 2.17 15.20 -20.81
C PHE A 215 2.65 15.82 -22.13
N GLY A 216 3.75 16.60 -22.06
CA GLY A 216 4.35 17.27 -23.22
C GLY A 216 3.65 18.56 -23.66
N THR A 217 2.57 18.99 -22.99
CA THR A 217 1.79 20.19 -23.34
C THR A 217 1.99 21.33 -22.35
N THR A 218 2.23 21.03 -21.06
CA THR A 218 2.35 22.02 -19.99
C THR A 218 3.80 22.31 -19.59
N GLY A 219 4.75 21.64 -20.18
CA GLY A 219 6.18 21.88 -19.97
C GLY A 219 6.99 20.62 -19.68
N MET A 220 8.32 20.75 -19.76
CA MET A 220 9.25 19.63 -19.59
C MET A 220 9.27 19.11 -18.14
N THR A 221 8.94 19.95 -17.17
CA THR A 221 8.84 19.55 -15.75
C THR A 221 7.76 18.49 -15.57
N ASP A 222 6.59 18.68 -16.17
CA ASP A 222 5.49 17.72 -16.05
C ASP A 222 5.82 16.40 -16.76
N VAL A 223 6.55 16.46 -17.87
CA VAL A 223 7.05 15.25 -18.54
C VAL A 223 7.92 14.43 -17.59
N TRP A 224 8.90 15.05 -16.92
CA TRP A 224 9.76 14.35 -15.97
C TRP A 224 9.01 13.85 -14.74
N LEU A 225 8.07 14.64 -14.23
CA LEU A 225 7.22 14.21 -13.11
C LEU A 225 6.36 13.01 -13.50
N MET A 226 5.77 12.99 -14.67
CA MET A 226 4.96 11.85 -15.11
C MET A 226 5.78 10.60 -15.42
N LEU A 227 6.95 10.74 -16.05
CA LEU A 227 7.90 9.63 -16.23
C LEU A 227 8.34 9.06 -14.89
N GLY A 228 8.68 9.93 -13.93
CA GLY A 228 9.07 9.55 -12.58
C GLY A 228 7.98 8.81 -11.80
N CYS A 229 6.70 8.95 -12.17
CA CYS A 229 5.59 8.20 -11.56
C CYS A 229 5.81 6.69 -11.55
N GLY A 230 6.40 6.14 -12.62
CA GLY A 230 6.76 4.73 -12.69
C GLY A 230 7.80 4.34 -11.63
N ILE A 231 8.82 5.18 -11.45
CA ILE A 231 9.91 4.96 -10.49
C ILE A 231 9.38 4.96 -9.06
N VAL A 232 8.64 6.00 -8.67
CA VAL A 232 8.10 6.13 -7.30
C VAL A 232 7.02 5.09 -6.98
N THR A 233 6.52 4.38 -7.99
CA THR A 233 5.58 3.28 -7.84
C THR A 233 6.29 1.92 -7.80
N ALA A 234 7.10 1.61 -8.81
CA ALA A 234 7.71 0.28 -8.96
C ALA A 234 8.88 0.06 -8.01
N VAL A 235 9.76 1.05 -7.82
CA VAL A 235 10.99 0.86 -7.01
C VAL A 235 10.68 0.51 -5.56
N PRO A 236 9.83 1.24 -4.82
CA PRO A 236 9.54 0.86 -3.43
C PRO A 236 8.85 -0.50 -3.32
N LEU A 237 8.00 -0.88 -4.28
CA LEU A 237 7.38 -2.22 -4.29
C LEU A 237 8.42 -3.32 -4.50
N ILE A 238 9.42 -3.10 -5.36
CA ILE A 238 10.53 -4.02 -5.58
C ILE A 238 11.39 -4.17 -4.32
N LEU A 239 11.76 -3.04 -3.72
CA LEU A 239 12.54 -3.02 -2.47
C LEU A 239 11.77 -3.74 -1.36
N PHE A 240 10.50 -3.42 -1.18
CA PHE A 240 9.64 -4.08 -0.20
C PHE A 240 9.56 -5.60 -0.41
N ALA A 241 9.33 -6.04 -1.65
CA ALA A 241 9.24 -7.46 -1.97
C ALA A 241 10.54 -8.24 -1.66
N ASN A 242 11.70 -7.60 -1.87
CA ASN A 242 12.99 -8.19 -1.50
C ASN A 242 13.21 -8.18 0.03
N GLY A 243 12.86 -7.08 0.71
CA GLY A 243 12.93 -6.98 2.17
C GLY A 243 12.03 -8.02 2.85
N ALA A 244 10.80 -8.16 2.38
CA ALA A 244 9.80 -9.06 2.95
C ALA A 244 10.22 -10.54 2.91
N LYS A 245 11.02 -10.96 1.92
CA LYS A 245 11.56 -12.33 1.85
C LYS A 245 12.62 -12.62 2.90
N LEU A 246 13.35 -11.60 3.36
CA LEU A 246 14.49 -11.74 4.25
C LEU A 246 14.14 -11.37 5.69
N LEU A 247 12.93 -10.89 5.96
CA LEU A 247 12.49 -10.44 7.27
C LEU A 247 11.39 -11.31 7.85
N ARG A 248 11.34 -11.35 9.18
CA ARG A 248 10.20 -11.91 9.89
C ARG A 248 8.98 -11.03 9.70
N MET A 249 7.79 -11.63 9.60
CA MET A 249 6.51 -10.90 9.46
C MET A 249 6.30 -9.87 10.57
N SER A 250 6.78 -10.14 11.79
CA SER A 250 6.72 -9.17 12.90
C SER A 250 7.53 -7.90 12.65
N THR A 251 8.73 -8.03 12.08
CA THR A 251 9.57 -6.88 11.74
C THR A 251 8.87 -6.02 10.67
N ILE A 252 8.35 -6.66 9.63
CA ILE A 252 7.56 -5.98 8.58
C ILE A 252 6.33 -5.30 9.19
N GLY A 253 5.61 -5.99 10.10
CA GLY A 253 4.42 -5.45 10.77
C GLY A 253 4.70 -4.18 11.58
N ILE A 254 5.90 -4.01 12.14
CA ILE A 254 6.31 -2.77 12.82
C ILE A 254 6.74 -1.72 11.80
N MET A 255 7.55 -2.11 10.82
CA MET A 255 8.09 -1.18 9.84
C MET A 255 7.00 -0.53 8.99
N GLN A 256 5.86 -1.17 8.80
CA GLN A 256 4.74 -0.59 8.04
C GLN A 256 4.18 0.70 8.64
N TYR A 257 4.46 1.00 9.94
CA TYR A 257 4.05 2.26 10.56
C TYR A 257 4.95 3.45 10.22
N ILE A 258 6.11 3.21 9.62
CA ILE A 258 7.05 4.29 9.22
C ILE A 258 6.37 5.23 8.23
N ALA A 259 5.79 4.70 7.16
CA ALA A 259 5.18 5.53 6.11
C ALA A 259 4.01 6.39 6.64
N PRO A 260 2.97 5.86 7.31
CA PRO A 260 1.89 6.70 7.83
C PRO A 260 2.36 7.70 8.90
N THR A 261 3.39 7.37 9.69
CA THR A 261 3.98 8.32 10.64
C THR A 261 4.64 9.48 9.92
N MET A 262 5.40 9.22 8.86
CA MET A 262 5.99 10.27 8.05
C MET A 262 4.92 11.12 7.36
N ILE A 263 3.88 10.49 6.79
CA ILE A 263 2.76 11.21 6.15
C ILE A 263 2.07 12.12 7.17
N PHE A 264 1.81 11.63 8.38
CA PHE A 264 1.23 12.42 9.48
C PHE A 264 2.09 13.64 9.84
N VAL A 265 3.39 13.45 10.01
CA VAL A 265 4.34 14.53 10.30
C VAL A 265 4.38 15.56 9.15
N ILE A 266 4.43 15.08 7.91
CA ILE A 266 4.44 15.94 6.72
C ILE A 266 3.13 16.74 6.63
N ALA A 267 1.98 16.10 6.84
CA ALA A 267 0.68 16.74 6.78
C ALA A 267 0.57 17.90 7.77
N ILE A 268 0.98 17.69 9.03
CA ILE A 268 0.85 18.70 10.08
C ILE A 268 1.93 19.78 9.95
N PHE A 269 3.20 19.42 9.87
CA PHE A 269 4.30 20.38 10.02
C PHE A 269 4.72 21.03 8.71
N ILE A 270 4.49 20.35 7.56
CA ILE A 270 4.93 20.84 6.25
C ILE A 270 3.76 21.34 5.43
N PHE A 271 2.70 20.55 5.29
CA PHE A 271 1.49 20.97 4.57
C PHE A 271 0.58 21.85 5.42
N ARG A 272 0.79 21.88 6.74
CA ARG A 272 0.04 22.69 7.71
C ARG A 272 -1.46 22.42 7.66
N GLU A 273 -1.83 21.16 7.48
CA GLU A 273 -3.23 20.74 7.54
C GLU A 273 -3.81 21.02 8.93
N PRO A 274 -5.08 21.48 9.02
CA PRO A 274 -5.73 21.77 10.30
C PRO A 274 -5.80 20.50 11.15
N PHE A 275 -5.32 20.60 12.39
CA PHE A 275 -5.26 19.48 13.34
C PHE A 275 -5.99 19.88 14.63
N SER A 276 -7.28 19.49 14.71
CA SER A 276 -8.14 19.76 15.86
C SER A 276 -7.79 18.88 17.06
N SER A 277 -8.30 19.25 18.25
CA SER A 277 -8.19 18.43 19.46
C SER A 277 -8.85 17.07 19.30
N GLU A 278 -9.96 17.00 18.60
CA GLU A 278 -10.71 15.78 18.31
C GLU A 278 -9.91 14.83 17.41
N ARG A 279 -9.23 15.39 16.38
CA ARG A 279 -8.29 14.63 15.56
C ARG A 279 -7.12 14.10 16.37
N ALA A 280 -6.57 14.91 17.28
CA ALA A 280 -5.50 14.47 18.18
C ALA A 280 -5.93 13.29 19.05
N VAL A 281 -7.14 13.33 19.61
CA VAL A 281 -7.71 12.21 20.39
C VAL A 281 -7.92 10.97 19.50
N ALA A 282 -8.45 11.12 18.31
CA ALA A 282 -8.63 10.00 17.38
C ALA A 282 -7.29 9.34 16.99
N PHE A 283 -6.27 10.12 16.68
CA PHE A 283 -4.93 9.58 16.40
C PHE A 283 -4.31 8.90 17.64
N ALA A 284 -4.50 9.47 18.85
CA ALA A 284 -4.05 8.85 20.09
C ALA A 284 -4.72 7.48 20.34
N LEU A 285 -6.03 7.37 20.08
CA LEU A 285 -6.76 6.11 20.15
C LEU A 285 -6.23 5.07 19.15
N ILE A 286 -5.94 5.47 17.91
CA ILE A 286 -5.35 4.59 16.90
C ILE A 286 -3.95 4.14 17.33
N TRP A 287 -3.10 5.05 17.81
CA TRP A 287 -1.76 4.67 18.29
C TRP A 287 -1.81 3.74 19.50
N ALA A 288 -2.76 3.95 20.44
CA ALA A 288 -3.00 3.03 21.54
C ALA A 288 -3.46 1.65 21.02
N ALA A 289 -4.38 1.62 20.06
CA ALA A 289 -4.83 0.38 19.41
C ALA A 289 -3.66 -0.38 18.77
N LEU A 290 -2.78 0.32 18.06
CA LEU A 290 -1.61 -0.25 17.40
C LEU A 290 -0.56 -0.75 18.42
N ALA A 291 -0.36 -0.03 19.53
CA ALA A 291 0.51 -0.46 20.61
C ALA A 291 0.00 -1.76 21.26
N ILE A 292 -1.30 -1.83 21.56
CA ILE A 292 -1.96 -3.03 22.12
C ILE A 292 -1.86 -4.20 21.15
N TYR A 293 -2.14 -3.96 19.86
CA TYR A 293 -2.04 -4.97 18.82
C TYR A 293 -0.61 -5.51 18.68
N THR A 294 0.37 -4.62 18.60
CA THR A 294 1.79 -4.98 18.48
C THR A 294 2.27 -5.76 19.71
N TRP A 295 1.90 -5.33 20.91
CA TRP A 295 2.20 -6.05 22.15
C TRP A 295 1.57 -7.46 22.15
N SER A 296 0.32 -7.60 21.76
CA SER A 296 -0.37 -8.90 21.64
C SER A 296 0.39 -9.85 20.71
N MET A 297 0.82 -9.37 19.56
CA MET A 297 1.61 -10.14 18.59
C MET A 297 2.89 -10.72 19.16
N PHE A 298 3.60 -9.96 20.02
CA PHE A 298 4.82 -10.43 20.67
C PHE A 298 4.55 -11.38 21.84
N SER A 299 3.49 -11.09 22.64
CA SER A 299 3.10 -11.93 23.78
C SER A 299 2.70 -13.33 23.36
N GLU A 300 1.98 -13.48 22.25
CA GLU A 300 1.58 -14.79 21.73
C GLU A 300 2.77 -15.62 21.23
N ARG A 301 3.78 -14.97 20.66
CA ARG A 301 5.01 -15.66 20.25
C ARG A 301 5.83 -16.16 21.43
N ALA A 302 5.90 -15.37 22.50
CA ALA A 302 6.61 -15.78 23.72
C ALA A 302 5.94 -16.97 24.43
N LYS A 303 4.64 -17.23 24.17
CA LYS A 303 3.90 -18.37 24.73
C LYS A 303 4.00 -19.64 23.88
N ASN A 304 4.29 -19.49 22.57
CA ASN A 304 4.27 -20.60 21.60
C ASN A 304 5.69 -21.00 21.13
N GLY A 305 6.73 -20.36 21.60
CA GLY A 305 8.14 -20.68 21.38
C GLY A 305 8.84 -21.02 22.68
#